data_b3f24298302eeac154f7b69020ea0b83
#
_entry.id   b3f24298302eeac154f7b69020ea0b83
#
_cell.length_a   1.000
_cell.length_b   1.000
_cell.length_c   1.000
_cell.angle_alpha   90.00
_cell.angle_beta   90.00
_cell.angle_gamma   90.00
#
_symmetry.space_group_name_H-M   'P 1'
#
loop_
_entity.id
_entity.type
_entity.pdbx_description
1 polymer ?
#
loop_
_entity_poly.entity_id
_entity_poly.type
_entity_poly.pdbx_seq_one_letter_code
_entity_poly.pdbx_strand_id
1 'polypeptide(L)'
;MDTQQLIPEPLEQYCQLFDAAFTRPTQQATFRTYLQGLLLGTERHKTATGLANTEPGQAGSRHKDAHRVQWFLSESTWDLEELNHLRLAMLRTLASTAPCDGAVLVIDETGDRKYGTHTAHVGRQYLGSLGKVDSGIVTVHVLYDTPHAYVPLKFVPYTPAHHFERKTNDPAFKTKPQLAIDPIDAVRVDWPYRAVVAESFYGQNEVFQTHPIRQHIPFVLALPASHTWWHTADQPGSALELALHAAPEAWQPLVRTYADGHQEIKWVAELQGGPFGPHQIFRLIVVTPDPVALPEDRTEYLISNLREGEQDTMVWHAKTPPATLLEIALLYARRPRIEQAYREVKQHLGWTHGQARSDLALRRH
;
A
#
# COMPACT_ATOMS: atom_id res chain seq x y z
N MET A 1 24.26 -19.25 34.43
CA MET A 1 22.81 -19.41 34.41
C MET A 1 22.32 -18.65 33.18
N ASP A 2 21.95 -19.41 32.14
CA ASP A 2 21.31 -18.83 30.97
C ASP A 2 19.96 -18.26 31.39
N THR A 3 19.90 -16.95 31.53
CA THR A 3 18.61 -16.25 31.60
C THR A 3 18.02 -16.31 30.18
N GLN A 4 17.38 -17.42 29.82
CA GLN A 4 16.41 -17.43 28.73
C GLN A 4 15.41 -16.33 29.03
N GLN A 5 15.46 -15.26 28.22
CA GLN A 5 14.51 -14.18 28.33
C GLN A 5 13.14 -14.77 28.01
N LEU A 6 12.28 -14.91 29.02
CA LEU A 6 10.94 -15.48 28.87
C LEU A 6 10.15 -14.62 27.89
N ILE A 7 9.79 -15.20 26.76
CA ILE A 7 8.90 -14.57 25.79
C ILE A 7 7.50 -14.54 26.42
N PRO A 8 6.78 -13.42 26.40
CA PRO A 8 5.39 -13.36 26.88
C PRO A 8 4.52 -14.41 26.18
N GLU A 9 3.64 -15.07 26.91
CA GLU A 9 2.83 -16.17 26.39
C GLU A 9 2.05 -15.85 25.11
N PRO A 10 1.39 -14.67 24.96
CA PRO A 10 0.71 -14.32 23.72
C PRO A 10 1.64 -14.23 22.50
N LEU A 11 2.88 -13.77 22.69
CA LEU A 11 3.88 -13.72 21.63
C LEU A 11 4.37 -15.12 21.27
N GLU A 12 4.55 -16.00 22.26
CA GLU A 12 4.93 -17.39 22.02
C GLU A 12 3.84 -18.12 21.24
N GLN A 13 2.57 -17.99 21.61
CA GLN A 13 1.45 -18.56 20.89
C GLN A 13 1.40 -18.04 19.44
N TYR A 14 1.65 -16.75 19.23
CA TYR A 14 1.76 -16.19 17.89
C TYR A 14 2.93 -16.80 17.09
N CYS A 15 4.11 -16.93 17.70
CA CYS A 15 5.28 -17.51 17.04
C CYS A 15 5.07 -18.97 16.64
N GLN A 16 4.36 -19.75 17.45
CA GLN A 16 4.07 -21.17 17.18
C GLN A 16 3.28 -21.38 15.87
N LEU A 17 2.46 -20.40 15.47
CA LEU A 17 1.73 -20.45 14.20
C LEU A 17 2.65 -20.54 12.98
N PHE A 18 3.90 -20.11 13.12
CA PHE A 18 4.89 -20.05 12.05
C PHE A 18 5.96 -21.14 12.15
N ASP A 19 5.93 -21.99 13.17
CA ASP A 19 6.96 -23.01 13.39
C ASP A 19 7.12 -23.98 12.22
N ALA A 20 6.05 -24.24 11.47
CA ALA A 20 6.07 -25.08 10.27
C ALA A 20 6.91 -24.51 9.12
N ALA A 21 7.08 -23.18 9.05
CA ALA A 21 7.95 -22.52 8.05
C ALA A 21 9.45 -22.73 8.31
N PHE A 22 9.81 -23.28 9.45
CA PHE A 22 11.20 -23.44 9.87
C PHE A 22 11.58 -24.90 10.06
N THR A 23 12.60 -25.35 9.31
CA THR A 23 13.07 -26.73 9.37
C THR A 23 13.97 -27.04 10.57
N ARG A 24 14.48 -26.00 11.26
CA ARG A 24 15.45 -26.16 12.37
C ARG A 24 14.97 -25.44 13.63
N PRO A 25 15.08 -26.05 14.81
CA PRO A 25 14.74 -25.39 16.08
C PRO A 25 15.47 -24.06 16.31
N THR A 26 16.71 -23.94 15.79
CA THR A 26 17.48 -22.69 15.87
C THR A 26 16.86 -21.55 15.03
N GLN A 27 16.19 -21.85 13.92
CA GLN A 27 15.45 -20.85 13.12
C GLN A 27 14.20 -20.39 13.89
N GLN A 28 13.45 -21.30 14.47
CA GLN A 28 12.28 -21.00 15.32
C GLN A 28 12.67 -20.10 16.50
N ALA A 29 13.74 -20.43 17.21
CA ALA A 29 14.26 -19.63 18.32
C ALA A 29 14.72 -18.22 17.84
N THR A 30 15.37 -18.13 16.69
CA THR A 30 15.82 -16.84 16.15
C THR A 30 14.66 -15.98 15.67
N PHE A 31 13.62 -16.60 15.09
CA PHE A 31 12.38 -15.89 14.72
C PHE A 31 11.72 -15.26 15.95
N ARG A 32 11.65 -15.97 17.07
CA ARG A 32 11.15 -15.45 18.35
C ARG A 32 11.97 -14.26 18.85
N THR A 33 13.30 -14.40 18.82
CA THR A 33 14.21 -13.29 19.18
C THR A 33 14.00 -12.06 18.28
N TYR A 34 13.85 -12.29 16.97
CA TYR A 34 13.62 -11.24 15.99
C TYR A 34 12.30 -10.49 16.23
N LEU A 35 11.18 -11.22 16.40
CA LEU A 35 9.87 -10.62 16.66
C LEU A 35 9.83 -9.89 18.01
N GLN A 36 10.40 -10.50 19.05
CA GLN A 36 10.51 -9.83 20.34
C GLN A 36 11.31 -8.53 20.22
N GLY A 37 12.42 -8.55 19.47
CA GLY A 37 13.23 -7.36 19.20
C GLY A 37 12.45 -6.27 18.46
N LEU A 38 11.58 -6.62 17.50
CA LEU A 38 10.73 -5.66 16.81
C LEU A 38 9.71 -4.98 17.76
N LEU A 39 9.18 -5.73 18.72
CA LEU A 39 8.17 -5.27 19.69
C LEU A 39 8.75 -4.52 20.88
N LEU A 40 10.07 -4.58 21.12
CA LEU A 40 10.72 -3.76 22.12
C LEU A 40 10.57 -2.26 21.79
N GLY A 41 10.63 -1.40 22.83
CA GLY A 41 10.47 0.05 22.68
C GLY A 41 11.36 0.70 21.63
N THR A 42 10.97 1.88 21.19
CA THR A 42 11.61 2.66 20.12
C THR A 42 12.93 3.33 20.53
N GLU A 43 13.31 3.23 21.78
CA GLU A 43 14.56 3.80 22.35
C GLU A 43 15.82 3.18 21.72
N ARG A 44 15.68 2.02 21.06
CA ARG A 44 16.76 1.32 20.37
C ARG A 44 16.50 1.21 18.89
N HIS A 45 17.53 1.46 18.09
CA HIS A 45 17.49 1.18 16.66
C HIS A 45 17.30 -0.32 16.40
N LYS A 46 16.40 -0.67 15.50
CA LYS A 46 16.11 -2.07 15.10
C LYS A 46 17.17 -2.64 14.14
N THR A 47 18.45 -2.45 14.49
CA THR A 47 19.58 -3.14 13.86
C THR A 47 19.70 -4.58 14.38
N ALA A 48 20.51 -5.43 13.76
CA ALA A 48 20.69 -6.81 14.23
C ALA A 48 21.08 -6.90 15.72
N THR A 49 21.89 -5.97 16.22
CA THR A 49 22.25 -5.87 17.64
C THR A 49 21.10 -5.42 18.52
N GLY A 50 20.33 -4.43 18.06
CA GLY A 50 19.15 -3.96 18.77
C GLY A 50 18.04 -5.02 18.83
N LEU A 51 17.80 -5.71 17.72
CA LEU A 51 16.81 -6.81 17.65
C LEU A 51 17.20 -7.99 18.55
N ALA A 52 18.50 -8.32 18.64
CA ALA A 52 18.99 -9.33 19.57
C ALA A 52 19.09 -8.86 21.03
N ASN A 53 18.65 -7.64 21.32
CA ASN A 53 18.76 -7.00 22.65
C ASN A 53 20.18 -7.05 23.23
N THR A 54 21.18 -6.85 22.37
CA THR A 54 22.59 -6.85 22.76
C THR A 54 23.14 -5.45 22.93
N GLU A 55 23.95 -5.22 23.95
CA GLU A 55 24.64 -3.94 24.18
C GLU A 55 25.83 -3.76 23.24
N PRO A 56 26.02 -2.59 22.61
CA PRO A 56 27.25 -2.30 21.88
C PRO A 56 28.47 -2.41 22.80
N GLY A 57 29.49 -3.14 22.36
CA GLY A 57 30.77 -3.24 23.08
C GLY A 57 30.86 -4.35 24.13
N GLN A 58 29.83 -5.14 24.40
CA GLN A 58 29.98 -6.35 25.21
C GLN A 58 30.47 -7.52 24.36
N ALA A 59 31.72 -7.94 24.58
CA ALA A 59 32.26 -9.18 24.01
C ALA A 59 31.64 -10.38 24.72
N GLY A 60 31.20 -11.42 23.98
CA GLY A 60 30.70 -12.68 24.55
C GLY A 60 29.51 -13.30 23.84
N SER A 61 28.73 -14.10 24.56
CA SER A 61 27.60 -14.88 24.02
C SER A 61 26.53 -14.05 23.30
N ARG A 62 26.33 -12.81 23.70
CA ARG A 62 25.33 -11.90 23.12
C ARG A 62 25.67 -11.45 21.68
N HIS A 63 26.94 -11.38 21.32
CA HIS A 63 27.36 -11.14 19.93
C HIS A 63 26.89 -12.27 18.99
N LYS A 64 26.76 -13.49 19.51
CA LYS A 64 26.26 -14.63 18.76
C LYS A 64 24.79 -14.46 18.35
N ASP A 65 23.99 -13.84 19.19
CA ASP A 65 22.56 -13.64 18.91
C ASP A 65 22.34 -12.58 17.82
N ALA A 66 23.11 -11.50 17.82
CA ALA A 66 23.10 -10.53 16.72
C ALA A 66 23.51 -11.16 15.37
N HIS A 67 24.57 -12.01 15.40
CA HIS A 67 24.98 -12.78 14.22
C HIS A 67 23.92 -13.78 13.77
N ARG A 68 23.21 -14.44 14.71
CA ARG A 68 22.11 -15.34 14.38
C ARG A 68 20.94 -14.61 13.71
N VAL A 69 20.55 -13.44 14.22
CA VAL A 69 19.52 -12.60 13.60
C VAL A 69 19.95 -12.16 12.20
N GLN A 70 21.18 -11.70 12.04
CA GLN A 70 21.72 -11.33 10.72
C GLN A 70 21.70 -12.52 9.75
N TRP A 71 22.23 -13.68 10.17
CA TRP A 71 22.23 -14.91 9.38
C TRP A 71 20.83 -15.38 9.05
N PHE A 72 19.90 -15.29 9.99
CA PHE A 72 18.50 -15.67 9.82
C PHE A 72 17.84 -14.89 8.69
N LEU A 73 18.13 -13.59 8.56
CA LEU A 73 17.58 -12.75 7.51
C LEU A 73 18.29 -12.96 6.18
N SER A 74 19.64 -13.12 6.16
CA SER A 74 20.43 -13.05 4.92
C SER A 74 20.74 -14.40 4.29
N GLU A 75 20.97 -15.47 5.10
CA GLU A 75 21.55 -16.72 4.62
C GLU A 75 20.73 -17.99 4.97
N SER A 76 19.87 -17.91 5.97
CA SER A 76 19.12 -19.05 6.43
C SER A 76 18.15 -19.57 5.35
N THR A 77 17.84 -20.87 5.37
CA THR A 77 17.13 -21.56 4.29
C THR A 77 15.60 -21.58 4.41
N TRP A 78 15.03 -20.80 5.34
CA TRP A 78 13.57 -20.71 5.46
C TRP A 78 12.93 -19.96 4.30
N ASP A 79 11.68 -20.31 3.96
CA ASP A 79 10.94 -19.75 2.86
C ASP A 79 10.08 -18.57 3.33
N LEU A 80 10.27 -17.41 2.68
CA LEU A 80 9.51 -16.19 2.93
C LEU A 80 8.05 -16.33 2.46
N GLU A 81 7.82 -16.95 1.32
CA GLU A 81 6.46 -17.09 0.76
C GLU A 81 5.63 -18.04 1.64
N GLU A 82 6.22 -19.11 2.15
CA GLU A 82 5.56 -20.00 3.12
C GLU A 82 5.19 -19.26 4.41
N LEU A 83 6.14 -18.49 4.97
CA LEU A 83 5.85 -17.68 6.16
C LEU A 83 4.74 -16.67 5.90
N ASN A 84 4.75 -15.99 4.74
CA ASN A 84 3.70 -15.06 4.36
C ASN A 84 2.36 -15.78 4.14
N HIS A 85 2.37 -16.98 3.58
CA HIS A 85 1.16 -17.80 3.42
C HIS A 85 0.51 -18.12 4.78
N LEU A 86 1.30 -18.56 5.76
CA LEU A 86 0.82 -18.82 7.13
C LEU A 86 0.25 -17.54 7.77
N ARG A 87 0.92 -16.40 7.59
CA ARG A 87 0.44 -15.11 8.07
C ARG A 87 -0.91 -14.74 7.47
N LEU A 88 -1.05 -14.84 6.14
CA LEU A 88 -2.30 -14.56 5.46
C LEU A 88 -3.41 -15.53 5.85
N ALA A 89 -3.09 -16.82 6.04
CA ALA A 89 -4.03 -17.82 6.53
C ALA A 89 -4.57 -17.46 7.92
N MET A 90 -3.68 -17.06 8.84
CA MET A 90 -4.07 -16.58 10.18
C MET A 90 -4.98 -15.34 10.09
N LEU A 91 -4.59 -14.32 9.31
CA LEU A 91 -5.38 -13.09 9.16
C LEU A 91 -6.80 -13.35 8.65
N ARG A 92 -6.98 -14.35 7.79
CA ARG A 92 -8.31 -14.76 7.31
C ARG A 92 -9.21 -15.36 8.38
N THR A 93 -8.67 -15.84 9.49
CA THR A 93 -9.44 -16.44 10.57
C THR A 93 -9.86 -15.43 11.66
N LEU A 94 -9.24 -14.27 11.70
CA LEU A 94 -9.52 -13.25 12.72
C LEU A 94 -10.69 -12.36 12.28
N ALA A 95 -11.71 -12.21 13.13
CA ALA A 95 -12.92 -11.46 12.81
C ALA A 95 -12.65 -10.00 12.36
N SER A 96 -11.59 -9.35 12.88
CA SER A 96 -11.23 -7.97 12.52
C SER A 96 -10.54 -7.84 11.16
N THR A 97 -9.88 -8.88 10.68
CA THR A 97 -9.08 -8.87 9.46
C THR A 97 -9.58 -9.85 8.40
N ALA A 98 -10.59 -10.66 8.72
CA ALA A 98 -11.19 -11.62 7.81
C ALA A 98 -11.66 -10.93 6.51
N PRO A 99 -11.54 -11.61 5.36
CA PRO A 99 -12.01 -11.11 4.09
C PRO A 99 -13.47 -10.70 4.12
N CYS A 100 -13.80 -9.54 3.55
CA CYS A 100 -15.18 -9.05 3.45
C CYS A 100 -15.39 -8.19 2.19
N ASP A 101 -16.60 -8.22 1.65
CA ASP A 101 -16.96 -7.48 0.42
C ASP A 101 -16.88 -5.96 0.57
N GLY A 102 -16.97 -5.44 1.79
CA GLY A 102 -16.85 -4.02 2.09
C GLY A 102 -15.41 -3.52 2.28
N ALA A 103 -14.41 -4.39 2.11
CA ALA A 103 -13.01 -4.01 2.20
C ALA A 103 -12.54 -3.21 0.97
N VAL A 104 -11.41 -2.53 1.09
CA VAL A 104 -10.76 -1.79 0.01
C VAL A 104 -9.31 -2.26 -0.12
N LEU A 105 -8.85 -2.47 -1.35
CA LEU A 105 -7.42 -2.62 -1.62
C LEU A 105 -6.80 -1.25 -1.85
N VAL A 106 -5.90 -0.84 -0.98
CA VAL A 106 -5.19 0.43 -1.11
C VAL A 106 -3.81 0.17 -1.69
N ILE A 107 -3.48 0.86 -2.78
CA ILE A 107 -2.19 0.77 -3.47
C ILE A 107 -1.44 2.06 -3.27
N ASP A 108 -0.19 1.93 -2.84
CA ASP A 108 0.71 3.07 -2.69
C ASP A 108 2.17 2.59 -2.63
N GLU A 109 3.11 3.52 -2.66
CA GLU A 109 4.52 3.24 -2.43
C GLU A 109 5.08 4.03 -1.27
N THR A 110 6.11 3.46 -0.65
CA THR A 110 6.89 4.17 0.36
C THR A 110 8.38 3.97 0.14
N GLY A 111 9.14 5.04 0.41
CA GLY A 111 10.60 5.04 0.27
C GLY A 111 11.32 5.10 1.60
N ASP A 112 12.52 4.55 1.62
CA ASP A 112 13.46 4.63 2.71
C ASP A 112 14.85 5.02 2.21
N ARG A 113 15.48 6.01 2.86
CA ARG A 113 16.81 6.50 2.51
C ARG A 113 17.87 5.44 2.78
N LYS A 114 18.80 5.28 1.84
CA LYS A 114 20.00 4.42 1.99
C LYS A 114 21.25 5.18 1.61
N TYR A 115 22.30 5.00 2.41
CA TYR A 115 23.56 5.75 2.27
C TYR A 115 24.59 5.05 1.40
N GLY A 116 24.35 3.87 0.88
CA GLY A 116 25.29 3.12 0.05
C GLY A 116 24.79 2.94 -1.37
N THR A 117 25.66 2.50 -2.26
CA THR A 117 25.37 2.20 -3.66
C THR A 117 25.24 0.70 -3.95
N HIS A 118 25.57 -0.16 -2.97
CA HIS A 118 25.63 -1.62 -3.14
C HIS A 118 24.43 -2.36 -2.53
N THR A 119 23.45 -1.62 -2.00
CA THR A 119 22.21 -2.23 -1.50
C THR A 119 21.33 -2.59 -2.69
N ALA A 120 20.73 -3.78 -2.67
CA ALA A 120 19.78 -4.18 -3.70
C ALA A 120 18.65 -3.14 -3.83
N HIS A 121 18.19 -2.88 -5.05
CA HIS A 121 17.13 -1.92 -5.39
C HIS A 121 17.45 -0.44 -5.09
N VAL A 122 18.64 -0.11 -4.60
CA VAL A 122 19.00 1.28 -4.30
C VAL A 122 19.13 2.12 -5.57
N GLY A 123 18.64 3.34 -5.53
CA GLY A 123 18.83 4.32 -6.60
C GLY A 123 18.39 5.71 -6.21
N ARG A 124 18.73 6.69 -7.04
CA ARG A 124 18.21 8.06 -6.89
C ARG A 124 16.77 8.09 -7.36
N GLN A 125 15.86 8.35 -6.45
CA GLN A 125 14.42 8.38 -6.71
C GLN A 125 13.72 9.30 -5.72
N TYR A 126 12.50 9.71 -6.05
CA TYR A 126 11.70 10.52 -5.14
C TYR A 126 11.34 9.69 -3.90
N LEU A 127 11.64 10.23 -2.73
CA LEU A 127 11.31 9.64 -1.44
C LEU A 127 10.27 10.54 -0.77
N GLY A 128 9.00 10.10 -0.74
CA GLY A 128 7.89 10.87 -0.17
C GLY A 128 8.14 11.28 1.29
N SER A 129 8.81 10.45 2.09
CA SER A 129 9.19 10.76 3.46
C SER A 129 10.18 11.93 3.60
N LEU A 130 10.91 12.29 2.53
CA LEU A 130 11.85 13.40 2.49
C LEU A 130 11.36 14.57 1.62
N GLY A 131 10.30 14.38 0.85
CA GLY A 131 9.78 15.37 -0.10
C GLY A 131 10.75 15.71 -1.25
N LYS A 132 11.75 14.87 -1.53
CA LYS A 132 12.79 15.13 -2.55
C LYS A 132 13.37 13.87 -3.15
N VAL A 133 14.10 14.03 -4.26
CA VAL A 133 14.90 12.97 -4.87
C VAL A 133 16.18 12.75 -4.07
N ASP A 134 16.37 11.54 -3.54
CA ASP A 134 17.55 11.12 -2.79
C ASP A 134 17.88 9.65 -3.08
N SER A 135 19.01 9.16 -2.57
CA SER A 135 19.39 7.75 -2.64
C SER A 135 18.55 6.92 -1.67
N GLY A 136 17.87 5.91 -2.17
CA GLY A 136 17.00 5.08 -1.34
C GLY A 136 16.41 3.89 -2.07
N ILE A 137 15.59 3.15 -1.33
CA ILE A 137 14.79 2.03 -1.82
C ILE A 137 13.34 2.45 -1.74
N VAL A 138 12.54 2.11 -2.76
CA VAL A 138 11.09 2.28 -2.76
C VAL A 138 10.43 0.93 -2.90
N THR A 139 9.36 0.71 -2.16
CA THR A 139 8.53 -0.49 -2.22
C THR A 139 7.09 -0.13 -2.53
N VAL A 140 6.45 -0.89 -3.41
CA VAL A 140 5.03 -0.81 -3.73
C VAL A 140 4.28 -1.76 -2.83
N HIS A 141 3.18 -1.30 -2.24
CA HIS A 141 2.41 -2.03 -1.24
C HIS A 141 0.96 -2.21 -1.66
N VAL A 142 0.40 -3.34 -1.23
CA VAL A 142 -1.03 -3.62 -1.24
C VAL A 142 -1.49 -3.77 0.20
N LEU A 143 -2.32 -2.85 0.65
CA LEU A 143 -2.96 -2.85 1.95
C LEU A 143 -4.41 -3.28 1.80
N TYR A 144 -4.87 -4.19 2.64
CA TYR A 144 -6.28 -4.56 2.75
C TYR A 144 -6.90 -3.83 3.93
N ASP A 145 -7.85 -2.96 3.62
CA ASP A 145 -8.53 -2.13 4.61
C ASP A 145 -9.96 -2.63 4.81
N THR A 146 -10.26 -3.16 5.99
CA THR A 146 -11.61 -3.54 6.43
C THR A 146 -12.25 -2.42 7.26
N PRO A 147 -13.55 -2.49 7.59
CA PRO A 147 -14.14 -1.55 8.54
C PRO A 147 -13.47 -1.53 9.93
N HIS A 148 -12.79 -2.61 10.30
CA HIS A 148 -12.26 -2.81 11.65
C HIS A 148 -10.74 -2.71 11.75
N ALA A 149 -10.02 -3.07 10.69
CA ALA A 149 -8.55 -3.10 10.69
C ALA A 149 -8.00 -2.91 9.27
N TYR A 150 -6.74 -2.52 9.18
CA TYR A 150 -5.98 -2.53 7.93
C TYR A 150 -4.74 -3.40 8.09
N VAL A 151 -4.48 -4.22 7.08
CA VAL A 151 -3.35 -5.17 7.09
C VAL A 151 -2.60 -5.15 5.76
N PRO A 152 -1.26 -5.11 5.77
CA PRO A 152 -0.49 -5.24 4.55
C PRO A 152 -0.61 -6.69 4.04
N LEU A 153 -1.03 -6.86 2.78
CA LEU A 153 -1.07 -8.18 2.15
C LEU A 153 0.23 -8.53 1.45
N LYS A 154 0.75 -7.60 0.66
CA LYS A 154 1.96 -7.80 -0.12
C LYS A 154 2.74 -6.50 -0.31
N PHE A 155 4.04 -6.61 -0.46
CA PHE A 155 4.91 -5.52 -0.89
C PHE A 155 5.93 -6.03 -1.92
N VAL A 156 6.35 -5.14 -2.83
CA VAL A 156 7.32 -5.45 -3.89
C VAL A 156 8.35 -4.33 -3.98
N PRO A 157 9.64 -4.62 -3.83
CA PRO A 157 10.68 -3.62 -4.05
C PRO A 157 10.72 -3.19 -5.52
N TYR A 158 10.81 -1.88 -5.73
CA TYR A 158 11.07 -1.31 -7.06
C TYR A 158 12.57 -1.35 -7.35
N THR A 159 12.95 -2.01 -8.44
CA THR A 159 14.34 -2.06 -8.91
C THR A 159 14.55 -0.99 -9.99
N PRO A 160 15.33 0.06 -9.73
CA PRO A 160 15.62 1.08 -10.73
C PRO A 160 16.32 0.53 -11.99
N ALA A 161 16.09 1.17 -13.13
CA ALA A 161 16.53 0.71 -14.44
C ALA A 161 18.07 0.46 -14.54
N HIS A 162 18.88 1.19 -13.77
CA HIS A 162 20.34 1.02 -13.80
C HIS A 162 20.84 -0.32 -13.25
N HIS A 163 20.00 -1.09 -12.55
CA HIS A 163 20.33 -2.45 -12.11
C HIS A 163 20.17 -3.52 -13.21
N PHE A 164 19.58 -3.15 -14.35
CA PHE A 164 19.33 -4.05 -15.47
C PHE A 164 20.31 -3.77 -16.61
N GLU A 165 20.76 -4.83 -17.31
CA GLU A 165 21.70 -4.70 -18.43
C GLU A 165 21.14 -3.81 -19.56
N ARG A 166 19.86 -3.98 -19.89
CA ARG A 166 19.15 -3.21 -20.93
C ARG A 166 18.37 -2.02 -20.38
N LYS A 167 18.60 -1.65 -19.11
CA LYS A 167 17.92 -0.54 -18.42
C LYS A 167 16.40 -0.66 -18.55
N THR A 168 15.73 0.40 -19.02
CA THR A 168 14.27 0.43 -19.21
C THR A 168 13.76 -0.50 -20.31
N ASN A 169 14.65 -0.95 -21.22
CA ASN A 169 14.33 -1.90 -22.29
C ASN A 169 14.54 -3.36 -21.88
N ASP A 170 14.94 -3.60 -20.64
CA ASP A 170 15.10 -4.94 -20.12
C ASP A 170 13.72 -5.57 -19.88
N PRO A 171 13.46 -6.81 -20.34
CA PRO A 171 12.15 -7.44 -20.17
C PRO A 171 11.77 -7.70 -18.70
N ALA A 172 12.76 -7.73 -17.81
CA ALA A 172 12.52 -7.87 -16.37
C ALA A 172 12.27 -6.53 -15.66
N PHE A 173 12.53 -5.39 -16.34
CA PHE A 173 12.23 -4.08 -15.76
C PHE A 173 10.74 -3.83 -15.71
N LYS A 174 10.25 -3.42 -14.54
CA LYS A 174 8.85 -2.96 -14.34
C LYS A 174 8.84 -1.60 -13.68
N THR A 175 7.98 -0.72 -14.17
CA THR A 175 7.67 0.54 -13.49
C THR A 175 6.88 0.28 -12.21
N LYS A 176 6.80 1.23 -11.29
CA LYS A 176 6.02 1.06 -10.04
C LYS A 176 4.53 0.73 -10.31
N PRO A 177 3.83 1.39 -11.25
CA PRO A 177 2.47 1.00 -11.61
C PRO A 177 2.37 -0.44 -12.13
N GLN A 178 3.32 -0.89 -12.95
CA GLN A 178 3.36 -2.29 -13.41
C GLN A 178 3.62 -3.27 -12.26
N LEU A 179 4.45 -2.89 -11.27
CA LEU A 179 4.70 -3.72 -10.09
C LEU A 179 3.47 -3.84 -9.17
N ALA A 180 2.53 -2.90 -9.21
CA ALA A 180 1.30 -2.96 -8.43
C ALA A 180 0.28 -3.97 -8.98
N ILE A 181 0.36 -4.32 -10.27
CA ILE A 181 -0.60 -5.19 -10.94
C ILE A 181 -0.52 -6.63 -10.41
N ASP A 182 0.68 -7.22 -10.39
CA ASP A 182 0.86 -8.62 -9.98
C ASP A 182 0.37 -8.89 -8.54
N PRO A 183 0.65 -8.03 -7.54
CA PRO A 183 0.09 -8.17 -6.20
C PRO A 183 -1.44 -8.08 -6.12
N ILE A 184 -2.07 -7.18 -6.91
CA ILE A 184 -3.54 -7.09 -6.96
C ILE A 184 -4.12 -8.41 -7.45
N ASP A 185 -3.59 -8.95 -8.56
CA ASP A 185 -4.04 -10.22 -9.13
C ASP A 185 -3.82 -11.40 -8.17
N ALA A 186 -2.70 -11.40 -7.45
CA ALA A 186 -2.37 -12.46 -6.51
C ALA A 186 -3.31 -12.53 -5.30
N VAL A 187 -3.85 -11.40 -4.85
CA VAL A 187 -4.68 -11.37 -3.64
C VAL A 187 -6.18 -11.44 -3.92
N ARG A 188 -6.64 -11.07 -5.12
CA ARG A 188 -8.07 -10.91 -5.41
C ARG A 188 -8.93 -12.15 -5.26
N VAL A 189 -8.36 -13.34 -5.33
CA VAL A 189 -9.10 -14.61 -5.21
C VAL A 189 -9.47 -14.89 -3.76
N ASP A 190 -8.53 -14.66 -2.84
CA ASP A 190 -8.70 -14.98 -1.42
C ASP A 190 -9.17 -13.79 -0.58
N TRP A 191 -9.08 -12.58 -1.13
CA TRP A 191 -9.36 -11.32 -0.43
C TRP A 191 -10.35 -10.49 -1.24
N PRO A 192 -11.67 -10.80 -1.16
CA PRO A 192 -12.70 -10.00 -1.81
C PRO A 192 -12.65 -8.56 -1.32
N TYR A 193 -12.93 -7.63 -2.21
CA TYR A 193 -12.91 -6.19 -1.94
C TYR A 193 -13.93 -5.45 -2.80
N ARG A 194 -14.31 -4.29 -2.35
CA ARG A 194 -15.27 -3.43 -3.03
C ARG A 194 -14.64 -2.65 -4.19
N ALA A 195 -13.42 -2.15 -3.99
CA ALA A 195 -12.65 -1.45 -5.02
C ALA A 195 -11.15 -1.44 -4.68
N VAL A 196 -10.34 -1.25 -5.72
CA VAL A 196 -8.93 -0.82 -5.61
C VAL A 196 -8.90 0.69 -5.55
N VAL A 197 -8.17 1.28 -4.61
CA VAL A 197 -7.96 2.72 -4.52
C VAL A 197 -6.47 3.06 -4.60
N ALA A 198 -6.12 4.12 -5.33
CA ALA A 198 -4.74 4.57 -5.48
C ALA A 198 -4.66 6.07 -5.79
N GLU A 199 -3.50 6.66 -5.55
CA GLU A 199 -3.20 8.06 -5.83
C GLU A 199 -3.08 8.37 -7.32
N SER A 200 -2.96 9.67 -7.60
CA SER A 200 -2.84 10.21 -8.96
C SER A 200 -1.63 9.68 -9.73
N PHE A 201 -0.55 9.30 -9.06
CA PHE A 201 0.60 8.64 -9.69
C PHE A 201 0.21 7.34 -10.41
N TYR A 202 -0.70 6.56 -9.81
CA TYR A 202 -1.27 5.35 -10.42
C TYR A 202 -2.44 5.68 -11.33
N GLY A 203 -3.30 6.61 -10.89
CA GLY A 203 -4.52 6.95 -11.60
C GLY A 203 -4.32 7.59 -12.97
N GLN A 204 -3.21 8.30 -13.19
CA GLN A 204 -2.87 8.86 -14.52
C GLN A 204 -2.06 7.90 -15.41
N ASN A 205 -1.71 6.70 -14.91
CA ASN A 205 -0.90 5.75 -15.64
C ASN A 205 -1.77 4.81 -16.49
N GLU A 206 -1.65 4.92 -17.80
CA GLU A 206 -2.45 4.15 -18.76
C GLU A 206 -2.34 2.64 -18.58
N VAL A 207 -1.12 2.13 -18.32
CA VAL A 207 -0.90 0.69 -18.12
C VAL A 207 -1.62 0.21 -16.86
N PHE A 208 -1.54 0.99 -15.77
CA PHE A 208 -2.22 0.65 -14.53
C PHE A 208 -3.75 0.73 -14.68
N GLN A 209 -4.28 1.75 -15.38
CA GLN A 209 -5.73 1.87 -15.64
C GLN A 209 -6.27 0.74 -16.52
N THR A 210 -5.53 0.41 -17.60
CA THR A 210 -5.96 -0.58 -18.59
C THR A 210 -6.13 -1.98 -18.00
N HIS A 211 -5.30 -2.35 -17.02
CA HIS A 211 -5.38 -3.67 -16.39
C HIS A 211 -6.69 -3.90 -15.63
N PRO A 212 -7.09 -3.06 -14.66
CA PRO A 212 -8.38 -3.19 -13.99
C PRO A 212 -9.56 -3.19 -14.94
N ILE A 213 -9.53 -2.37 -15.99
CA ILE A 213 -10.59 -2.33 -17.00
C ILE A 213 -10.74 -3.69 -17.67
N ARG A 214 -9.64 -4.24 -18.18
CA ARG A 214 -9.64 -5.54 -18.89
C ARG A 214 -10.03 -6.70 -17.97
N GLN A 215 -9.69 -6.63 -16.71
CA GLN A 215 -9.96 -7.67 -15.72
C GLN A 215 -11.28 -7.45 -14.96
N HIS A 216 -12.03 -6.39 -15.28
CA HIS A 216 -13.26 -6.00 -14.58
C HIS A 216 -13.07 -5.78 -13.08
N ILE A 217 -11.89 -5.30 -12.69
CA ILE A 217 -11.57 -4.96 -11.30
C ILE A 217 -12.19 -3.60 -10.97
N PRO A 218 -13.05 -3.50 -9.94
CA PRO A 218 -13.59 -2.22 -9.50
C PRO A 218 -12.48 -1.31 -8.97
N PHE A 219 -12.51 -0.02 -9.33
CA PHE A 219 -11.51 0.92 -8.84
C PHE A 219 -12.06 2.33 -8.59
N VAL A 220 -11.36 3.06 -7.73
CA VAL A 220 -11.45 4.51 -7.53
C VAL A 220 -10.04 5.06 -7.47
N LEU A 221 -9.62 5.79 -8.49
CA LEU A 221 -8.25 6.31 -8.62
C LEU A 221 -8.27 7.83 -8.64
N ALA A 222 -7.33 8.48 -7.95
CA ALA A 222 -7.19 9.92 -8.07
C ALA A 222 -6.53 10.31 -9.40
N LEU A 223 -6.82 11.53 -9.84
CA LEU A 223 -6.20 12.20 -10.97
C LEU A 223 -5.63 13.56 -10.53
N PRO A 224 -4.59 14.10 -11.21
CA PRO A 224 -4.22 15.47 -11.05
C PRO A 224 -5.36 16.42 -11.49
N ALA A 225 -5.47 17.59 -10.87
CA ALA A 225 -6.42 18.62 -11.26
C ALA A 225 -6.29 19.03 -12.74
N SER A 226 -5.06 18.98 -13.27
CA SER A 226 -4.71 19.27 -14.66
C SER A 226 -4.96 18.14 -15.64
N HIS A 227 -5.47 16.99 -15.20
CA HIS A 227 -5.74 15.86 -16.10
C HIS A 227 -6.74 16.27 -17.18
N THR A 228 -6.41 15.94 -18.44
CA THR A 228 -7.28 16.27 -19.56
C THR A 228 -8.55 15.44 -19.49
N TRP A 229 -9.70 16.11 -19.58
CA TRP A 229 -11.02 15.52 -19.58
C TRP A 229 -11.85 16.09 -20.74
N TRP A 230 -12.56 15.25 -21.42
CA TRP A 230 -13.38 15.65 -22.57
C TRP A 230 -14.82 15.89 -22.12
N HIS A 231 -15.25 17.14 -22.11
CA HIS A 231 -16.64 17.51 -21.83
C HIS A 231 -17.55 17.10 -23.00
N THR A 232 -17.12 17.42 -24.21
CA THR A 232 -17.70 16.97 -25.49
C THR A 232 -16.59 16.51 -26.42
N ALA A 233 -16.95 15.90 -27.58
CA ALA A 233 -15.96 15.39 -28.57
C ALA A 233 -14.94 16.46 -29.00
N ASP A 234 -15.33 17.74 -29.00
CA ASP A 234 -14.53 18.85 -29.54
C ASP A 234 -14.03 19.82 -28.45
N GLN A 235 -14.33 19.57 -27.18
CA GLN A 235 -13.98 20.46 -26.08
C GLN A 235 -13.23 19.74 -24.97
N PRO A 236 -11.92 19.55 -25.09
CA PRO A 236 -11.09 19.12 -23.98
C PRO A 236 -10.94 20.25 -22.97
N GLY A 237 -10.99 19.90 -21.69
CA GLY A 237 -10.68 20.76 -20.56
C GLY A 237 -9.87 20.00 -19.52
N SER A 238 -9.58 20.62 -18.41
CA SER A 238 -9.02 19.94 -17.25
C SER A 238 -10.14 19.49 -16.29
N ALA A 239 -9.84 18.53 -15.43
CA ALA A 239 -10.75 18.13 -14.35
C ALA A 239 -11.14 19.34 -13.47
N LEU A 240 -10.18 20.23 -13.20
CA LEU A 240 -10.41 21.48 -12.48
C LEU A 240 -11.36 22.41 -13.22
N GLU A 241 -11.14 22.67 -14.52
CA GLU A 241 -12.00 23.55 -15.32
C GLU A 241 -13.46 23.07 -15.34
N LEU A 242 -13.66 21.75 -15.47
CA LEU A 242 -14.99 21.17 -15.39
C LEU A 242 -15.62 21.35 -14.01
N ALA A 243 -14.85 21.18 -12.94
CA ALA A 243 -15.34 21.35 -11.57
C ALA A 243 -15.75 22.81 -11.28
N LEU A 244 -14.98 23.79 -11.80
CA LEU A 244 -15.30 25.23 -11.70
C LEU A 244 -16.61 25.62 -12.42
N HIS A 245 -17.00 24.85 -13.42
CA HIS A 245 -18.25 25.08 -14.18
C HIS A 245 -19.40 24.17 -13.74
N ALA A 246 -19.18 23.35 -12.70
CA ALA A 246 -20.22 22.47 -12.17
C ALA A 246 -21.39 23.28 -11.60
N ALA A 247 -22.62 22.92 -11.97
CA ALA A 247 -23.82 23.59 -11.46
C ALA A 247 -23.91 23.40 -9.93
N PRO A 248 -24.42 24.38 -9.17
CA PRO A 248 -24.58 24.26 -7.72
C PRO A 248 -25.36 23.01 -7.28
N GLU A 249 -26.31 22.60 -8.08
CA GLU A 249 -27.20 21.45 -7.82
C GLU A 249 -26.48 20.09 -7.99
N ALA A 250 -25.31 20.06 -8.66
CA ALA A 250 -24.50 18.87 -8.83
C ALA A 250 -23.78 18.48 -7.52
N TRP A 251 -23.63 19.42 -6.60
CA TRP A 251 -22.91 19.21 -5.36
C TRP A 251 -23.81 18.62 -4.26
N GLN A 252 -23.40 17.48 -3.73
CA GLN A 252 -24.07 16.79 -2.62
C GLN A 252 -23.17 16.84 -1.37
N PRO A 253 -23.72 17.09 -0.17
CA PRO A 253 -22.93 17.06 1.05
C PRO A 253 -22.58 15.62 1.43
N LEU A 254 -21.31 15.41 1.77
CA LEU A 254 -20.79 14.19 2.37
C LEU A 254 -20.39 14.50 3.82
N VAL A 255 -21.15 13.99 4.77
CA VAL A 255 -20.84 14.12 6.21
C VAL A 255 -20.10 12.88 6.66
N ARG A 256 -18.89 13.07 7.16
CA ARG A 256 -18.08 12.00 7.76
C ARG A 256 -17.98 12.24 9.26
N THR A 257 -18.40 11.25 10.05
CA THR A 257 -18.25 11.28 11.51
C THR A 257 -17.07 10.38 11.91
N TYR A 258 -16.16 10.94 12.65
CA TYR A 258 -14.99 10.24 13.19
C TYR A 258 -15.31 9.61 14.55
N ALA A 259 -14.44 8.68 15.00
CA ALA A 259 -14.64 7.93 16.26
C ALA A 259 -14.69 8.82 17.52
N ASP A 260 -14.07 9.99 17.46
CA ASP A 260 -14.09 11.02 18.52
C ASP A 260 -15.34 11.93 18.50
N GLY A 261 -16.29 11.66 17.55
CA GLY A 261 -17.48 12.45 17.34
C GLY A 261 -17.29 13.69 16.46
N HIS A 262 -16.07 14.01 16.05
CA HIS A 262 -15.83 15.09 15.10
C HIS A 262 -16.50 14.80 13.75
N GLN A 263 -17.10 15.83 13.15
CA GLN A 263 -17.70 15.75 11.83
C GLN A 263 -16.94 16.62 10.82
N GLU A 264 -16.61 16.01 9.69
CA GLU A 264 -16.09 16.70 8.53
C GLU A 264 -17.17 16.73 7.45
N ILE A 265 -17.41 17.90 6.90
CA ILE A 265 -18.32 18.08 5.77
C ILE A 265 -17.49 18.35 4.53
N LYS A 266 -17.65 17.51 3.52
CA LYS A 266 -17.14 17.73 2.16
C LYS A 266 -18.31 17.78 1.19
N TRP A 267 -18.05 18.29 0.00
CA TRP A 267 -18.98 18.32 -1.09
C TRP A 267 -18.50 17.39 -2.20
N VAL A 268 -19.40 16.67 -2.79
CA VAL A 268 -19.12 15.68 -3.83
C VAL A 268 -19.98 15.97 -5.05
N ALA A 269 -19.36 16.03 -6.20
CA ALA A 269 -20.06 16.17 -7.48
C ALA A 269 -19.58 15.11 -8.47
N GLU A 270 -20.48 14.63 -9.32
CA GLU A 270 -20.15 13.86 -10.51
C GLU A 270 -20.19 14.76 -11.73
N LEU A 271 -19.10 14.77 -12.49
CA LEU A 271 -18.96 15.59 -13.67
C LEU A 271 -19.17 14.76 -14.94
N GLN A 272 -19.81 15.37 -15.93
CA GLN A 272 -20.06 14.73 -17.22
C GLN A 272 -18.84 14.83 -18.13
N GLY A 273 -18.60 13.78 -18.93
CA GLY A 273 -17.50 13.72 -19.89
C GLY A 273 -16.68 12.44 -19.78
N GLY A 274 -15.52 12.41 -20.40
CA GLY A 274 -14.65 11.22 -20.38
C GLY A 274 -13.17 11.56 -20.53
N PRO A 275 -12.27 10.76 -19.95
CA PRO A 275 -10.82 10.98 -20.03
C PRO A 275 -10.23 10.70 -21.42
N PHE A 276 -10.94 9.97 -22.27
CA PHE A 276 -10.45 9.49 -23.57
C PHE A 276 -11.41 9.78 -24.72
N GLY A 277 -12.21 10.86 -24.62
CA GLY A 277 -13.18 11.28 -25.63
C GLY A 277 -14.63 11.18 -25.14
N PRO A 278 -15.61 11.38 -26.04
CA PRO A 278 -17.02 11.56 -25.69
C PRO A 278 -17.70 10.29 -25.21
N HIS A 279 -17.08 9.13 -25.39
CA HIS A 279 -17.63 7.87 -24.90
C HIS A 279 -17.19 7.69 -23.44
N GLN A 280 -18.04 8.13 -22.54
CA GLN A 280 -17.82 8.04 -21.11
C GLN A 280 -17.66 6.59 -20.66
N ILE A 281 -16.41 6.22 -20.37
CA ILE A 281 -16.10 4.90 -19.83
C ILE A 281 -16.00 4.95 -18.31
N PHE A 282 -15.73 6.14 -17.74
CA PHE A 282 -15.50 6.36 -16.32
C PHE A 282 -16.35 7.49 -15.78
N ARG A 283 -16.64 7.40 -14.48
CA ARG A 283 -17.24 8.48 -13.72
C ARG A 283 -16.12 9.39 -13.21
N LEU A 284 -16.24 10.70 -13.43
CA LEU A 284 -15.37 11.71 -12.81
C LEU A 284 -16.07 12.26 -11.58
N ILE A 285 -15.49 12.07 -10.42
CA ILE A 285 -16.01 12.52 -9.15
C ILE A 285 -15.06 13.55 -8.56
N VAL A 286 -15.59 14.66 -8.08
CA VAL A 286 -14.82 15.69 -7.38
C VAL A 286 -15.26 15.73 -5.92
N VAL A 287 -14.28 15.69 -5.01
CA VAL A 287 -14.51 15.76 -3.56
C VAL A 287 -13.74 16.96 -3.01
N THR A 288 -14.45 17.92 -2.39
CA THR A 288 -13.83 19.17 -1.92
C THR A 288 -14.49 19.67 -0.63
N PRO A 289 -13.78 20.37 0.25
CA PRO A 289 -14.41 21.08 1.37
C PRO A 289 -15.14 22.34 0.95
N ASP A 290 -14.81 22.90 -0.23
CA ASP A 290 -15.40 24.15 -0.75
C ASP A 290 -15.60 24.04 -2.27
N PRO A 291 -16.86 23.89 -2.74
CA PRO A 291 -17.17 23.73 -4.16
C PRO A 291 -16.96 25.02 -5.00
N VAL A 292 -16.78 26.15 -4.34
CA VAL A 292 -16.55 27.44 -5.03
C VAL A 292 -15.06 27.72 -5.19
N ALA A 293 -14.29 27.51 -4.10
CA ALA A 293 -12.87 27.82 -4.08
C ALA A 293 -12.00 26.69 -4.64
N LEU A 294 -12.46 25.44 -4.56
CA LEU A 294 -11.74 24.21 -4.97
C LEU A 294 -10.27 24.22 -4.52
N PRO A 295 -9.98 24.31 -3.21
CA PRO A 295 -8.62 24.45 -2.70
C PRO A 295 -7.75 23.29 -3.17
N GLU A 296 -6.60 23.59 -3.80
CA GLU A 296 -5.73 22.64 -4.50
C GLU A 296 -5.26 21.48 -3.61
N ASP A 297 -4.91 21.79 -2.36
CA ASP A 297 -4.37 20.82 -1.38
C ASP A 297 -5.43 19.92 -0.75
N ARG A 298 -6.73 20.20 -0.96
CA ARG A 298 -7.85 19.49 -0.32
C ARG A 298 -8.96 19.08 -1.28
N THR A 299 -8.80 19.32 -2.58
CA THR A 299 -9.73 18.88 -3.61
C THR A 299 -9.20 17.64 -4.31
N GLU A 300 -9.99 16.60 -4.33
CA GLU A 300 -9.67 15.31 -4.94
C GLU A 300 -10.48 15.13 -6.22
N TYR A 301 -9.81 14.77 -7.30
CA TYR A 301 -10.41 14.43 -8.59
C TYR A 301 -10.26 12.93 -8.78
N LEU A 302 -11.37 12.20 -8.88
CA LEU A 302 -11.40 10.75 -8.85
C LEU A 302 -12.02 10.20 -10.12
N ILE A 303 -11.45 9.12 -10.65
CA ILE A 303 -12.08 8.30 -11.69
C ILE A 303 -12.51 6.96 -11.10
N SER A 304 -13.64 6.46 -11.58
CA SER A 304 -14.16 5.15 -11.18
C SER A 304 -14.85 4.44 -12.34
N ASN A 305 -14.70 3.11 -12.39
CA ASN A 305 -15.46 2.22 -13.26
C ASN A 305 -16.67 1.58 -12.55
N LEU A 306 -16.96 1.95 -11.32
CA LEU A 306 -18.17 1.54 -10.62
C LEU A 306 -19.39 2.16 -11.27
N ARG A 307 -20.44 1.34 -11.57
CA ARG A 307 -21.61 1.79 -12.33
C ARG A 307 -22.52 2.74 -11.53
N GLU A 308 -23.27 3.56 -12.25
CA GLU A 308 -24.38 4.31 -11.70
C GLU A 308 -25.67 3.45 -11.80
N GLY A 309 -25.98 2.65 -10.78
CA GLY A 309 -27.18 1.81 -10.78
C GLY A 309 -27.10 0.55 -11.66
N GLU A 310 -28.24 -0.15 -11.78
CA GLU A 310 -28.31 -1.45 -12.47
C GLU A 310 -28.49 -1.36 -14.00
N GLN A 311 -28.86 -0.19 -14.52
CA GLN A 311 -29.25 0.00 -15.92
C GLN A 311 -28.15 0.52 -16.84
N ASP A 312 -26.92 0.62 -16.35
CA ASP A 312 -25.80 1.06 -17.19
C ASP A 312 -25.50 0.01 -18.27
N THR A 313 -25.86 0.33 -19.51
CA THR A 313 -25.81 -0.59 -20.67
C THR A 313 -24.47 -0.61 -21.39
N MET A 314 -23.48 0.15 -20.95
CA MET A 314 -22.15 0.13 -21.55
C MET A 314 -21.46 -1.21 -21.26
N VAL A 315 -21.11 -1.93 -22.33
CA VAL A 315 -20.58 -3.30 -22.30
C VAL A 315 -19.35 -3.46 -21.36
N TRP A 316 -18.56 -2.44 -21.21
CA TRP A 316 -17.37 -2.43 -20.35
C TRP A 316 -17.67 -2.35 -18.86
N HIS A 317 -18.74 -1.68 -18.49
CA HIS A 317 -19.17 -1.51 -17.09
C HIS A 317 -20.11 -2.62 -16.62
N ALA A 318 -20.63 -3.44 -17.53
CA ALA A 318 -21.66 -4.44 -17.19
C ALA A 318 -21.22 -5.48 -16.13
N LYS A 319 -19.91 -5.59 -15.86
CA LYS A 319 -19.35 -6.54 -14.90
C LYS A 319 -18.87 -5.91 -13.59
N THR A 320 -18.81 -4.58 -13.50
CA THR A 320 -18.47 -3.91 -12.24
C THR A 320 -19.73 -3.66 -11.43
N PRO A 321 -19.66 -3.72 -10.08
CA PRO A 321 -20.82 -3.51 -9.24
C PRO A 321 -21.29 -2.04 -9.27
N PRO A 322 -22.60 -1.76 -9.04
CA PRO A 322 -23.11 -0.40 -8.92
C PRO A 322 -22.60 0.27 -7.64
N ALA A 323 -22.41 1.59 -7.68
CA ALA A 323 -22.08 2.40 -6.51
C ALA A 323 -22.69 3.80 -6.60
N THR A 324 -23.15 4.33 -5.48
CA THR A 324 -23.57 5.72 -5.39
C THR A 324 -22.38 6.66 -5.44
N LEU A 325 -22.62 7.93 -5.78
CA LEU A 325 -21.60 8.98 -5.75
C LEU A 325 -20.91 9.08 -4.39
N LEU A 326 -21.71 9.09 -3.32
CA LEU A 326 -21.18 9.17 -1.94
C LEU A 326 -20.37 7.93 -1.56
N GLU A 327 -20.78 6.74 -2.00
CA GLU A 327 -20.02 5.51 -1.75
C GLU A 327 -18.63 5.58 -2.39
N ILE A 328 -18.53 6.04 -3.64
CA ILE A 328 -17.23 6.18 -4.32
C ILE A 328 -16.30 7.12 -3.54
N ALA A 329 -16.82 8.26 -3.10
CA ALA A 329 -16.06 9.20 -2.29
C ALA A 329 -15.60 8.59 -0.95
N LEU A 330 -16.47 7.81 -0.30
CA LEU A 330 -16.14 7.11 0.94
C LEU A 330 -15.11 5.98 0.75
N LEU A 331 -15.15 5.27 -0.37
CA LEU A 331 -14.15 4.26 -0.70
C LEU A 331 -12.76 4.90 -0.82
N TYR A 332 -12.66 6.03 -1.54
CA TYR A 332 -11.40 6.75 -1.67
C TYR A 332 -10.91 7.36 -0.35
N ALA A 333 -11.84 7.85 0.48
CA ALA A 333 -11.50 8.42 1.80
C ALA A 333 -10.80 7.42 2.76
N ARG A 334 -10.70 6.15 2.40
CA ARG A 334 -9.96 5.12 3.15
C ARG A 334 -8.47 5.04 2.76
N ARG A 335 -8.09 5.64 1.63
CA ARG A 335 -6.72 5.62 1.13
C ARG A 335 -5.66 6.09 2.16
N PRO A 336 -5.86 7.15 2.98
CA PRO A 336 -4.85 7.59 3.94
C PRO A 336 -4.46 6.55 5.01
N ARG A 337 -5.22 5.46 5.16
CA ARG A 337 -4.87 4.38 6.10
C ARG A 337 -3.56 3.66 5.75
N ILE A 338 -3.17 3.64 4.48
CA ILE A 338 -1.86 3.09 4.10
C ILE A 338 -0.70 3.94 4.63
N GLU A 339 -0.86 5.26 4.66
CA GLU A 339 0.13 6.17 5.25
C GLU A 339 0.25 5.98 6.77
N GLN A 340 -0.87 5.71 7.43
CA GLN A 340 -0.87 5.35 8.84
C GLN A 340 -0.13 4.02 9.07
N ALA A 341 -0.38 3.00 8.25
CA ALA A 341 0.36 1.74 8.30
C ALA A 341 1.87 1.96 8.11
N TYR A 342 2.27 2.81 7.15
CA TYR A 342 3.68 3.17 6.95
C TYR A 342 4.28 3.84 8.18
N ARG A 343 3.56 4.74 8.82
CA ARG A 343 4.01 5.40 10.04
C ARG A 343 4.24 4.39 11.15
N GLU A 344 3.33 3.46 11.36
CA GLU A 344 3.45 2.42 12.37
C GLU A 344 4.65 1.51 12.12
N VAL A 345 4.80 1.00 10.89
CA VAL A 345 5.91 0.11 10.53
C VAL A 345 7.26 0.84 10.64
N LYS A 346 7.34 2.08 10.18
CA LYS A 346 8.59 2.85 10.20
C LYS A 346 8.96 3.35 11.59
N GLN A 347 8.00 3.88 12.36
CA GLN A 347 8.27 4.51 13.64
C GLN A 347 8.23 3.52 14.81
N HIS A 348 7.28 2.59 14.85
CA HIS A 348 7.13 1.65 15.97
C HIS A 348 7.91 0.36 15.76
N LEU A 349 7.88 -0.22 14.56
CA LEU A 349 8.64 -1.43 14.26
C LEU A 349 10.05 -1.15 13.74
N GLY A 350 10.39 0.11 13.45
CA GLY A 350 11.73 0.52 13.05
C GLY A 350 12.20 -0.08 11.73
N TRP A 351 11.30 -0.30 10.78
CA TRP A 351 11.61 -0.89 9.47
C TRP A 351 12.74 -0.14 8.74
N THR A 352 12.81 1.18 8.86
CA THR A 352 13.85 2.01 8.25
C THR A 352 15.24 1.85 8.90
N HIS A 353 15.31 1.25 10.09
CA HIS A 353 16.57 1.00 10.79
C HIS A 353 17.32 -0.24 10.26
N GLY A 354 16.66 -1.06 9.45
CA GLY A 354 17.24 -2.25 8.85
C GLY A 354 18.45 -1.94 7.98
N GLN A 355 19.59 -2.62 8.25
CA GLN A 355 20.86 -2.49 7.51
C GLN A 355 21.04 -3.63 6.49
N ALA A 356 19.97 -4.32 6.13
CA ALA A 356 19.99 -5.35 5.12
C ALA A 356 20.47 -4.79 3.76
N ARG A 357 21.28 -5.57 3.03
CA ARG A 357 21.83 -5.16 1.73
C ARG A 357 21.42 -6.04 0.57
N SER A 358 21.26 -7.36 0.80
CA SER A 358 20.82 -8.28 -0.24
C SER A 358 19.30 -8.19 -0.42
N ASP A 359 18.80 -8.51 -1.62
CA ASP A 359 17.36 -8.58 -1.92
C ASP A 359 16.63 -9.51 -0.94
N LEU A 360 17.20 -10.70 -0.70
CA LEU A 360 16.62 -11.68 0.21
C LEU A 360 16.46 -11.11 1.64
N ALA A 361 17.51 -10.47 2.17
CA ALA A 361 17.45 -9.92 3.52
C ALA A 361 16.50 -8.72 3.65
N LEU A 362 16.38 -7.90 2.60
CA LEU A 362 15.42 -6.79 2.54
C LEU A 362 13.97 -7.28 2.56
N ARG A 363 13.68 -8.34 1.80
CA ARG A 363 12.33 -8.93 1.76
C ARG A 363 11.94 -9.64 3.05
N ARG A 364 12.92 -10.19 3.76
CA ARG A 364 12.73 -10.92 5.02
C ARG A 364 12.64 -10.01 6.24
N HIS A 365 13.15 -8.79 6.13
CA HIS A 365 13.05 -7.77 7.18
C HIS A 365 11.71 -7.06 7.12
#